data_6af8c42bd8798ad86ceb42fc6892a855
#
_entry.id   6af8c42bd8798ad86ceb42fc6892a855
#
_cell.length_a   1.000
_cell.length_b   1.000
_cell.length_c   1.000
_cell.angle_alpha   90.00
_cell.angle_beta   90.00
_cell.angle_gamma   90.00
#
_symmetry.space_group_name_H-M   'P 1'
#
loop_
_entity.id
_entity.type
_entity.pdbx_description
1 polymer ?
#
loop_
_entity_poly.entity_id
_entity_poly.type
_entity_poly.pdbx_seq_one_letter_code
_entity_poly.pdbx_strand_id
1 'polypeptide(L)'
;MDRLGLSQQEGLTISLHATNALDFMPPSGTLYDIIYLDAPCSGLGLMRRKPEIKYTKQASDIEALSSLQSQLLDHVASLLKPGGTLVYSTCTLAQAENRDQVKAFLARRPDFQLSPIGPEEVQGASVLTADGMIEVLPQDYLTDVFFIARMTKSA
;
A
#
# COMPACT_ATOMS: atom_id res chain seq x y z
N MET A 1 -11.30 -15.61 9.47
CA MET A 1 -10.37 -16.57 8.85
C MET A 1 -11.07 -17.83 8.39
N ASP A 2 -11.93 -18.42 9.21
CA ASP A 2 -12.67 -19.64 8.84
C ASP A 2 -13.55 -19.46 7.60
N ARG A 3 -14.07 -18.26 7.35
CA ARG A 3 -14.90 -17.94 6.19
C ARG A 3 -14.17 -18.06 4.84
N LEU A 4 -12.84 -18.05 4.84
CA LEU A 4 -12.00 -18.19 3.63
C LEU A 4 -11.33 -19.57 3.53
N GLY A 5 -11.57 -20.46 4.49
CA GLY A 5 -10.97 -21.81 4.52
C GLY A 5 -9.45 -21.83 4.70
N LEU A 6 -8.84 -20.68 5.01
CA LEU A 6 -7.39 -20.54 5.09
C LEU A 6 -6.78 -21.32 6.26
N SER A 7 -7.55 -21.54 7.34
CA SER A 7 -7.11 -22.30 8.52
C SER A 7 -6.95 -23.80 8.25
N GLN A 8 -7.44 -24.31 7.10
CA GLN A 8 -7.41 -25.72 6.73
C GLN A 8 -6.38 -26.07 5.65
N GLN A 9 -5.60 -25.07 5.16
CA GLN A 9 -4.57 -25.33 4.16
C GLN A 9 -3.30 -25.90 4.81
N GLU A 10 -2.92 -27.10 4.41
CA GLU A 10 -1.65 -27.72 4.84
C GLU A 10 -0.45 -26.85 4.40
N GLY A 11 0.51 -26.68 5.31
CA GLY A 11 1.73 -25.91 5.04
C GLY A 11 1.57 -24.39 5.17
N LEU A 12 0.36 -23.88 5.48
CA LEU A 12 0.10 -22.46 5.69
C LEU A 12 -0.02 -22.15 7.19
N THR A 13 0.85 -21.31 7.73
CA THR A 13 0.74 -20.78 9.09
C THR A 13 0.28 -19.33 9.02
N ILE A 14 -0.82 -19.00 9.69
CA ILE A 14 -1.38 -17.64 9.73
C ILE A 14 -1.40 -17.15 11.17
N SER A 15 -0.77 -16.01 11.42
CA SER A 15 -0.83 -15.31 12.70
C SER A 15 -1.58 -14.00 12.55
N LEU A 16 -2.53 -13.74 13.46
CA LEU A 16 -3.31 -12.51 13.50
C LEU A 16 -2.87 -11.68 14.70
N HIS A 17 -2.56 -10.41 14.45
CA HIS A 17 -2.17 -9.46 15.48
C HIS A 17 -3.09 -8.24 15.42
N ALA A 18 -3.89 -8.03 16.46
CA ALA A 18 -4.73 -6.84 16.63
C ALA A 18 -3.93 -5.80 17.40
N THR A 19 -3.09 -5.04 16.69
CA THR A 19 -2.23 -4.00 17.27
C THR A 19 -2.15 -2.80 16.33
N ASN A 20 -1.71 -1.66 16.85
CA ASN A 20 -1.31 -0.56 15.97
C ASN A 20 -0.09 -0.98 15.14
N ALA A 21 -0.17 -0.77 13.83
CA ALA A 21 0.89 -1.21 12.91
C ALA A 21 2.25 -0.56 13.21
N LEU A 22 2.27 0.67 13.77
CA LEU A 22 3.50 1.34 14.19
C LEU A 22 4.16 0.69 15.42
N ASP A 23 3.36 -0.02 16.24
CA ASP A 23 3.83 -0.70 17.45
C ASP A 23 4.11 -2.18 17.22
N PHE A 24 3.80 -2.68 16.00
CA PHE A 24 3.98 -4.09 15.69
C PHE A 24 5.47 -4.45 15.61
N MET A 25 5.85 -5.42 16.43
CA MET A 25 7.17 -6.03 16.42
C MET A 25 7.02 -7.51 16.09
N PRO A 26 7.72 -8.01 15.06
CA PRO A 26 7.68 -9.43 14.73
C PRO A 26 8.32 -10.28 15.84
N PRO A 27 7.84 -11.50 16.07
CA PRO A 27 8.45 -12.41 17.02
C PRO A 27 9.93 -12.65 16.70
N SER A 28 10.79 -12.57 17.73
CA SER A 28 12.21 -12.96 17.65
C SER A 28 13.04 -12.29 16.54
N GLY A 29 12.72 -11.05 16.17
CA GLY A 29 13.47 -10.33 15.13
C GLY A 29 13.30 -10.89 13.71
N THR A 30 12.22 -11.62 13.47
CA THR A 30 11.88 -12.14 12.14
C THR A 30 11.72 -11.00 11.14
N LEU A 31 12.38 -11.08 9.99
CA LEU A 31 12.16 -10.20 8.86
C LEU A 31 11.31 -10.90 7.81
N TYR A 32 10.56 -10.11 7.04
CA TYR A 32 9.63 -10.59 6.02
C TYR A 32 10.22 -10.49 4.61
N ASP A 33 9.86 -11.44 3.75
CA ASP A 33 10.22 -11.41 2.34
C ASP A 33 9.36 -10.43 1.55
N ILE A 34 8.05 -10.34 1.93
CA ILE A 34 7.08 -9.46 1.30
C ILE A 34 6.22 -8.81 2.38
N ILE A 35 6.00 -7.50 2.27
CA ILE A 35 5.03 -6.77 3.08
C ILE A 35 4.05 -6.06 2.17
N TYR A 36 2.75 -6.22 2.43
CA TYR A 36 1.67 -5.44 1.85
C TYR A 36 1.21 -4.41 2.87
N LEU A 37 1.38 -3.14 2.55
CA LEU A 37 0.86 -2.02 3.32
C LEU A 37 -0.35 -1.44 2.59
N ASP A 38 -1.54 -1.90 2.95
CA ASP A 38 -2.80 -1.24 2.58
C ASP A 38 -3.01 -0.10 3.57
N ALA A 39 -2.60 1.11 3.16
CA ALA A 39 -2.42 2.22 4.08
C ALA A 39 -3.75 2.91 4.42
N PRO A 40 -3.94 3.33 5.68
CA PRO A 40 -5.05 4.22 6.01
C PRO A 40 -4.95 5.49 5.17
N CYS A 41 -6.02 5.84 4.47
CA CYS A 41 -6.04 6.98 3.54
C CYS A 41 -7.35 7.75 3.63
N SER A 42 -7.43 8.88 2.93
CA SER A 42 -8.64 9.73 2.92
C SER A 42 -9.87 9.02 2.33
N GLY A 43 -9.65 7.97 1.53
CA GLY A 43 -10.73 7.19 0.92
C GLY A 43 -11.47 7.94 -0.18
N LEU A 44 -10.92 9.02 -0.73
CA LEU A 44 -11.56 9.82 -1.79
C LEU A 44 -11.92 9.01 -3.04
N GLY A 45 -11.27 7.86 -3.24
CA GLY A 45 -11.59 6.93 -4.33
C GLY A 45 -12.88 6.15 -4.12
N LEU A 46 -13.46 6.17 -2.91
CA LEU A 46 -14.68 5.45 -2.56
C LEU A 46 -15.95 6.31 -2.70
N MET A 47 -15.85 7.57 -3.14
CA MET A 47 -16.97 8.52 -3.19
C MET A 47 -18.16 8.02 -4.02
N ARG A 48 -17.93 7.13 -4.99
CA ARG A 48 -19.03 6.50 -5.75
C ARG A 48 -19.95 5.65 -4.87
N ARG A 49 -19.39 4.95 -3.88
CA ARG A 49 -20.14 4.11 -2.94
C ARG A 49 -20.46 4.81 -1.62
N LYS A 50 -19.66 5.80 -1.27
CA LYS A 50 -19.73 6.55 -0.01
C LYS A 50 -19.68 8.04 -0.30
N PRO A 51 -20.77 8.63 -0.84
CA PRO A 51 -20.80 10.03 -1.26
C PRO A 51 -20.59 11.02 -0.09
N GLU A 52 -20.85 10.59 1.14
CA GLU A 52 -20.62 11.36 2.36
C GLU A 52 -19.15 11.76 2.55
N ILE A 53 -18.19 11.00 1.99
CA ILE A 53 -16.76 11.31 2.06
C ILE A 53 -16.47 12.71 1.52
N LYS A 54 -17.17 13.12 0.46
CA LYS A 54 -17.03 14.46 -0.15
C LYS A 54 -17.27 15.60 0.85
N TYR A 55 -18.13 15.38 1.85
CA TYR A 55 -18.54 16.40 2.81
C TYR A 55 -17.80 16.30 4.14
N THR A 56 -17.18 15.17 4.44
CA THR A 56 -16.54 14.89 5.72
C THR A 56 -15.02 15.03 5.71
N LYS A 57 -14.39 15.03 4.52
CA LYS A 57 -12.94 15.14 4.39
C LYS A 57 -12.49 16.57 4.12
N GLN A 58 -11.42 16.98 4.79
CA GLN A 58 -10.76 18.28 4.66
C GLN A 58 -9.30 18.10 4.21
N ALA A 59 -8.67 19.17 3.74
CA ALA A 59 -7.26 19.15 3.36
C ALA A 59 -6.34 18.76 4.52
N SER A 60 -6.65 19.21 5.73
CA SER A 60 -5.91 18.83 6.95
C SER A 60 -5.93 17.34 7.25
N ASP A 61 -7.03 16.63 6.89
CA ASP A 61 -7.10 15.18 7.05
C ASP A 61 -6.12 14.46 6.11
N ILE A 62 -5.99 14.97 4.87
CA ILE A 62 -5.04 14.43 3.89
C ILE A 62 -3.60 14.63 4.39
N GLU A 63 -3.28 15.80 4.94
CA GLU A 63 -1.95 16.09 5.49
C GLU A 63 -1.62 15.17 6.67
N ALA A 64 -2.56 14.99 7.60
CA ALA A 64 -2.41 14.10 8.75
C ALA A 64 -2.23 12.63 8.30
N LEU A 65 -3.02 12.16 7.32
CA LEU A 65 -2.93 10.82 6.78
C LEU A 65 -1.61 10.61 6.02
N SER A 66 -1.18 11.58 5.22
CA SER A 66 0.12 11.53 4.53
C SER A 66 1.28 11.42 5.52
N SER A 67 1.24 12.14 6.64
CA SER A 67 2.22 12.02 7.71
C SER A 67 2.23 10.63 8.35
N LEU A 68 1.06 10.07 8.63
CA LEU A 68 0.92 8.71 9.17
C LEU A 68 1.43 7.66 8.18
N GLN A 69 1.10 7.79 6.90
CA GLN A 69 1.56 6.89 5.84
C GLN A 69 3.09 6.90 5.73
N SER A 70 3.71 8.08 5.85
CA SER A 70 5.16 8.22 5.87
C SER A 70 5.79 7.41 7.02
N GLN A 71 5.24 7.51 8.23
CA GLN A 71 5.70 6.77 9.40
C GLN A 71 5.51 5.25 9.23
N LEU A 72 4.35 4.84 8.68
CA LEU A 72 4.07 3.43 8.40
C LEU A 72 5.04 2.84 7.37
N LEU A 73 5.30 3.56 6.28
CA LEU A 73 6.28 3.15 5.27
C LEU A 73 7.67 2.94 5.87
N ASP A 74 8.14 3.88 6.69
CA ASP A 74 9.44 3.77 7.33
C ASP A 74 9.50 2.61 8.33
N HIS A 75 8.43 2.40 9.09
CA HIS A 75 8.34 1.29 10.05
C HIS A 75 8.36 -0.06 9.33
N VAL A 76 7.46 -0.30 8.37
CA VAL A 76 7.38 -1.59 7.67
C VAL A 76 8.63 -1.88 6.83
N ALA A 77 9.28 -0.86 6.30
CA ALA A 77 10.55 -1.00 5.59
C ALA A 77 11.66 -1.59 6.48
N SER A 78 11.63 -1.29 7.79
CA SER A 78 12.58 -1.85 8.75
C SER A 78 12.37 -3.35 8.99
N LEU A 79 11.15 -3.84 8.74
CA LEU A 79 10.76 -5.24 8.94
C LEU A 79 11.03 -6.12 7.70
N LEU A 80 11.47 -5.55 6.58
CA LEU A 80 11.81 -6.30 5.38
C LEU A 80 13.24 -6.81 5.39
N LYS A 81 13.42 -8.03 4.88
CA LYS A 81 14.74 -8.58 4.55
C LYS A 81 15.43 -7.75 3.47
N PRO A 82 16.77 -7.75 3.40
CA PRO A 82 17.47 -7.38 2.17
C PRO A 82 16.92 -8.19 0.99
N GLY A 83 16.69 -7.54 -0.16
CA GLY A 83 16.02 -8.14 -1.32
C GLY A 83 14.49 -8.28 -1.21
N GLY A 84 13.91 -7.94 -0.07
CA GLY A 84 12.46 -8.05 0.16
C GLY A 84 11.63 -7.03 -0.61
N THR A 85 10.35 -7.34 -0.79
CA THR A 85 9.40 -6.53 -1.57
C THR A 85 8.39 -5.83 -0.67
N LEU A 86 8.23 -4.53 -0.85
CA LEU A 86 7.18 -3.70 -0.24
C LEU A 86 6.15 -3.32 -1.30
N VAL A 87 4.90 -3.68 -1.05
CA VAL A 87 3.77 -3.21 -1.85
C VAL A 87 2.98 -2.21 -1.02
N TYR A 88 2.82 -1.00 -1.54
CA TYR A 88 2.06 0.09 -0.95
C TYR A 88 0.77 0.29 -1.73
N SER A 89 -0.37 0.37 -1.05
CA SER A 89 -1.67 0.60 -1.67
C SER A 89 -2.53 1.60 -0.90
N THR A 90 -3.39 2.31 -1.62
CA THR A 90 -4.40 3.21 -1.09
C THR A 90 -5.67 3.15 -1.95
N CYS A 91 -6.79 3.61 -1.39
CA CYS A 91 -8.06 3.80 -2.10
C CYS A 91 -8.43 5.29 -2.23
N THR A 92 -7.48 6.14 -2.58
CA THR A 92 -7.67 7.59 -2.71
C THR A 92 -7.20 8.15 -4.05
N LEU A 93 -7.73 9.31 -4.44
CA LEU A 93 -7.29 10.10 -5.59
C LEU A 93 -6.20 11.12 -5.22
N ALA A 94 -5.92 11.32 -3.94
CA ALA A 94 -4.99 12.35 -3.49
C ALA A 94 -3.54 11.98 -3.84
N GLN A 95 -2.90 12.76 -4.70
CA GLN A 95 -1.50 12.53 -5.10
C GLN A 95 -0.54 12.56 -3.91
N ALA A 96 -0.82 13.42 -2.91
CA ALA A 96 -0.06 13.50 -1.66
C ALA A 96 -0.03 12.17 -0.87
N GLU A 97 -1.06 11.33 -1.01
CA GLU A 97 -1.17 10.01 -0.38
C GLU A 97 -0.68 8.87 -1.30
N ASN A 98 -0.45 9.15 -2.58
CA ASN A 98 -0.12 8.17 -3.62
C ASN A 98 1.33 8.35 -4.11
N ARG A 99 1.48 8.89 -5.32
CA ARG A 99 2.78 9.04 -5.99
C ARG A 99 3.77 9.89 -5.19
N ASP A 100 3.31 10.96 -4.55
CA ASP A 100 4.18 11.84 -3.78
C ASP A 100 4.73 11.14 -2.54
N GLN A 101 3.93 10.27 -1.89
CA GLN A 101 4.39 9.42 -0.79
C GLN A 101 5.50 8.47 -1.23
N VAL A 102 5.29 7.79 -2.36
CA VAL A 102 6.29 6.85 -2.90
C VAL A 102 7.59 7.57 -3.24
N LYS A 103 7.50 8.73 -3.92
CA LYS A 103 8.67 9.54 -4.25
C LYS A 103 9.41 10.03 -3.00
N ALA A 104 8.68 10.54 -2.02
CA ALA A 104 9.26 11.01 -0.77
C ALA A 104 9.91 9.86 0.04
N PHE A 105 9.29 8.68 0.04
CA PHE A 105 9.86 7.48 0.66
C PHE A 105 11.17 7.08 -0.02
N LEU A 106 11.20 6.96 -1.35
CA LEU A 106 12.41 6.58 -2.09
C LEU A 106 13.53 7.62 -1.95
N ALA A 107 13.19 8.90 -1.84
CA ALA A 107 14.18 9.96 -1.63
C ALA A 107 14.89 9.86 -0.28
N ARG A 108 14.19 9.43 0.79
CA ARG A 108 14.77 9.29 2.14
C ARG A 108 15.29 7.88 2.45
N ARG A 109 14.99 6.89 1.59
CA ARG A 109 15.38 5.49 1.74
C ARG A 109 16.16 5.02 0.50
N PRO A 110 17.45 5.38 0.40
CA PRO A 110 18.29 5.00 -0.74
C PRO A 110 18.54 3.49 -0.84
N ASP A 111 18.20 2.74 0.21
CA ASP A 111 18.18 1.29 0.25
C ASP A 111 16.95 0.67 -0.44
N PHE A 112 16.03 1.51 -0.97
CA PHE A 112 14.86 1.06 -1.74
C PHE A 112 14.88 1.62 -3.15
N GLN A 113 14.33 0.85 -4.08
CA GLN A 113 14.07 1.29 -5.45
C GLN A 113 12.66 0.91 -5.88
N LEU A 114 12.07 1.72 -6.77
CA LEU A 114 10.82 1.36 -7.42
C LEU A 114 11.05 0.09 -8.26
N SER A 115 10.15 -0.88 -8.13
CA SER A 115 10.11 -2.09 -8.96
C SER A 115 8.91 -1.95 -9.89
N PRO A 116 9.08 -1.46 -11.12
CA PRO A 116 7.98 -1.20 -12.03
C PRO A 116 7.13 -2.44 -12.27
N ILE A 117 5.82 -2.25 -12.34
CA ILE A 117 4.86 -3.30 -12.71
C ILE A 117 4.70 -3.24 -14.22
N GLY A 118 4.93 -4.35 -14.90
CA GLY A 118 4.84 -4.45 -16.35
C GLY A 118 3.42 -4.76 -16.85
N PRO A 119 3.15 -4.50 -18.14
CA PRO A 119 1.83 -4.76 -18.74
C PRO A 119 1.45 -6.25 -18.74
N GLU A 120 2.42 -7.15 -18.65
CA GLU A 120 2.21 -8.59 -18.54
C GLU A 120 1.71 -9.03 -17.16
N GLU A 121 1.91 -8.19 -16.15
CA GLU A 121 1.50 -8.47 -14.76
C GLU A 121 0.07 -8.00 -14.46
N VAL A 122 -0.53 -7.21 -15.35
CA VAL A 122 -1.87 -6.62 -15.15
C VAL A 122 -2.79 -6.91 -16.33
N GLN A 123 -4.08 -7.03 -16.06
CA GLN A 123 -5.09 -7.07 -17.11
C GLN A 123 -5.49 -5.63 -17.45
N GLY A 124 -4.99 -5.12 -18.58
CA GLY A 124 -5.31 -3.77 -19.07
C GLY A 124 -4.20 -2.75 -18.81
N ALA A 125 -3.49 -2.40 -19.85
CA ALA A 125 -2.38 -1.45 -19.81
C ALA A 125 -2.81 -0.01 -19.43
N SER A 126 -4.10 0.32 -19.50
CA SER A 126 -4.63 1.65 -19.19
C SER A 126 -4.45 2.07 -17.72
N VAL A 127 -4.26 1.10 -16.82
CA VAL A 127 -4.06 1.37 -15.38
C VAL A 127 -2.60 1.59 -14.99
N LEU A 128 -1.67 1.33 -15.92
CA LEU A 128 -0.24 1.54 -15.68
C LEU A 128 0.15 2.99 -15.86
N THR A 129 0.85 3.53 -14.90
CA THR A 129 1.49 4.84 -15.01
C THR A 129 2.83 4.73 -15.76
N ALA A 130 3.35 5.85 -16.26
CA ALA A 130 4.61 5.87 -17.03
C ALA A 130 5.83 5.38 -16.23
N ASP A 131 5.77 5.44 -14.91
CA ASP A 131 6.81 4.97 -13.99
C ASP A 131 6.53 3.56 -13.43
N GLY A 132 5.52 2.84 -13.97
CA GLY A 132 5.24 1.46 -13.61
C GLY A 132 4.55 1.26 -12.26
N MET A 133 3.80 2.26 -11.79
CA MET A 133 2.83 2.10 -10.72
C MET A 133 1.45 1.81 -11.32
N ILE A 134 0.51 1.37 -10.51
CA ILE A 134 -0.88 1.16 -10.91
C ILE A 134 -1.76 2.28 -10.33
N GLU A 135 -2.59 2.87 -11.18
CA GLU A 135 -3.64 3.80 -10.80
C GLU A 135 -4.94 3.37 -11.48
N VAL A 136 -5.79 2.67 -10.75
CA VAL A 136 -7.12 2.23 -11.23
C VAL A 136 -8.10 3.36 -10.98
N LEU A 137 -8.75 3.81 -12.05
CA LEU A 137 -9.81 4.82 -11.99
C LEU A 137 -11.18 4.18 -12.27
N PRO A 138 -12.29 4.81 -11.83
CA PRO A 138 -13.63 4.22 -11.98
C PRO A 138 -14.02 3.87 -13.42
N GLN A 139 -13.51 4.59 -14.41
CA GLN A 139 -13.77 4.33 -15.83
C GLN A 139 -13.05 3.11 -16.38
N ASP A 140 -11.99 2.64 -15.73
CA ASP A 140 -11.20 1.51 -16.24
C ASP A 140 -11.95 0.18 -16.08
N TYR A 141 -12.53 -0.06 -14.89
CA TYR A 141 -13.20 -1.33 -14.58
C TYR A 141 -14.53 -1.17 -13.84
N LEU A 142 -15.15 0.01 -13.86
CA LEU A 142 -16.35 0.32 -13.08
C LEU A 142 -16.23 0.00 -11.58
N THR A 143 -15.01 0.17 -11.03
CA THR A 143 -14.66 -0.12 -9.65
C THR A 143 -14.35 1.16 -8.86
N ASP A 144 -13.93 1.00 -7.62
CA ASP A 144 -13.35 2.09 -6.83
C ASP A 144 -11.95 2.42 -7.32
N VAL A 145 -11.43 3.57 -6.89
CA VAL A 145 -10.04 3.95 -7.18
C VAL A 145 -9.10 3.14 -6.32
N PHE A 146 -8.01 2.69 -6.94
CA PHE A 146 -6.87 2.08 -6.25
C PHE A 146 -5.55 2.63 -6.81
N PHE A 147 -4.63 2.88 -5.92
CA PHE A 147 -3.24 3.14 -6.25
C PHE A 147 -2.36 2.03 -5.67
N ILE A 148 -1.40 1.53 -6.45
CA ILE A 148 -0.47 0.49 -6.01
C ILE A 148 0.93 0.83 -6.52
N ALA A 149 1.92 0.74 -5.63
CA ALA A 149 3.34 0.82 -5.96
C ALA A 149 4.09 -0.34 -5.35
N ARG A 150 5.01 -0.92 -6.11
CA ARG A 150 5.91 -1.98 -5.69
C ARG A 150 7.33 -1.45 -5.58
N MET A 151 7.97 -1.71 -4.45
CA MET A 151 9.34 -1.28 -4.16
C MET A 151 10.15 -2.46 -3.66
N THR A 152 11.43 -2.50 -3.98
CA THR A 152 12.34 -3.57 -3.54
C THR A 152 13.46 -2.97 -2.69
N LYS A 153 13.77 -3.62 -1.59
CA LYS A 153 14.91 -3.29 -0.73
C LYS A 153 16.18 -3.87 -1.34
N SER A 154 17.24 -3.10 -1.38
CA SER A 154 18.56 -3.58 -1.82
C SER A 154 19.03 -4.80 -1.02
N ALA A 155 19.79 -5.68 -1.68
CA ALA A 155 20.34 -6.89 -1.07
C ALA A 155 21.45 -6.57 -0.05
#